data_06d86d568433619a50eb6b58360473d7
#
_entry.id   06d86d568433619a50eb6b58360473d7
#
_cell.length_a   1.000
_cell.length_b   1.000
_cell.length_c   1.000
_cell.angle_alpha   90.00
_cell.angle_beta   90.00
_cell.angle_gamma   90.00
#
_symmetry.space_group_name_H-M   'P 1'
#
loop_
_entity.id
_entity.type
_entity.pdbx_description
1 polymer ?
#
loop_
_entity_poly.entity_id
_entity_poly.type
_entity_poly.pdbx_seq_one_letter_code
_entity_poly.pdbx_strand_id
1 'polypeptide(L)'
;MLDFQDMFNELFELEDPMDKYDWIIEYGAVARPVFSVKKSDKNLVLGCTSNLWLEKIDGNLSCYGQSLIVQGIASMICDWFNQADQKQQMDFSLNTLTDIGLAPLLSMGRQNGVANLIAKIKTL
;
A
#
# COMPACT_ATOMS: atom_id res chain seq x y z
N MET A 1 0.39 -9.14 -16.04
CA MET A 1 0.40 -8.55 -14.69
C MET A 1 1.70 -8.95 -14.02
N LEU A 2 2.44 -7.97 -13.47
CA LEU A 2 3.68 -8.28 -12.78
C LEU A 2 3.39 -9.10 -11.53
N ASP A 3 4.15 -10.19 -11.33
CA ASP A 3 4.17 -10.89 -10.07
C ASP A 3 4.70 -9.93 -8.98
N PHE A 4 4.13 -9.98 -7.79
CA PHE A 4 4.55 -9.13 -6.68
C PHE A 4 6.02 -9.29 -6.35
N GLN A 5 6.53 -10.51 -6.40
CA GLN A 5 7.94 -10.75 -6.14
C GLN A 5 8.83 -10.05 -7.17
N ASP A 6 8.45 -10.09 -8.43
CA ASP A 6 9.18 -9.41 -9.50
C ASP A 6 9.15 -7.89 -9.32
N MET A 7 8.01 -7.36 -8.90
CA MET A 7 7.83 -5.94 -8.63
C MET A 7 8.75 -5.47 -7.48
N PHE A 8 8.80 -6.22 -6.39
CA PHE A 8 9.70 -5.91 -5.28
C PHE A 8 11.15 -6.08 -5.65
N ASN A 9 11.50 -7.09 -6.43
CA ASN A 9 12.86 -7.29 -6.93
C ASN A 9 13.31 -6.08 -7.76
N GLU A 10 12.44 -5.59 -8.64
CA GLU A 10 12.72 -4.39 -9.43
C GLU A 10 12.98 -3.18 -8.54
N LEU A 11 12.15 -2.98 -7.52
CA LEU A 11 12.34 -1.91 -6.55
C LEU A 11 13.66 -2.03 -5.80
N PHE A 12 14.04 -3.25 -5.39
CA PHE A 12 15.29 -3.50 -4.67
C PHE A 12 16.54 -3.27 -5.49
N GLU A 13 16.48 -3.48 -6.79
CA GLU A 13 17.62 -3.25 -7.68
C GLU A 13 17.99 -1.79 -7.79
N LEU A 14 17.08 -0.89 -7.42
CA LEU A 14 17.37 0.55 -7.37
C LEU A 14 18.21 0.84 -6.12
N GLU A 15 19.39 1.39 -6.31
CA GLU A 15 20.31 1.66 -5.20
C GLU A 15 20.02 3.01 -4.53
N ASP A 16 19.60 4.01 -5.32
CA ASP A 16 19.33 5.36 -4.81
C ASP A 16 17.95 5.41 -4.15
N PRO A 17 17.86 5.88 -2.87
CA PRO A 17 16.56 6.05 -2.22
C PRO A 17 15.59 6.93 -2.98
N MET A 18 16.07 7.97 -3.68
CA MET A 18 15.21 8.84 -4.49
C MET A 18 14.58 8.08 -5.64
N ASP A 19 15.33 7.20 -6.29
CA ASP A 19 14.81 6.35 -7.38
C ASP A 19 13.74 5.39 -6.86
N LYS A 20 13.90 4.87 -5.64
CA LYS A 20 12.90 4.03 -5.00
C LYS A 20 11.61 4.80 -4.73
N TYR A 21 11.71 6.02 -4.21
CA TYR A 21 10.56 6.88 -3.99
C TYR A 21 9.84 7.21 -5.30
N ASP A 22 10.59 7.57 -6.33
CA ASP A 22 10.03 7.88 -7.65
C ASP A 22 9.28 6.68 -8.24
N TRP A 23 9.84 5.49 -8.09
CA TRP A 23 9.22 4.24 -8.53
C TRP A 23 7.89 3.99 -7.83
N ILE A 24 7.86 4.18 -6.50
CA ILE A 24 6.66 3.98 -5.69
C ILE A 24 5.58 4.99 -6.07
N ILE A 25 5.96 6.26 -6.22
CA ILE A 25 5.03 7.33 -6.61
C ILE A 25 4.41 7.04 -7.97
N GLU A 26 5.22 6.63 -8.93
CA GLU A 26 4.76 6.29 -10.27
C GLU A 26 3.81 5.09 -10.24
N TYR A 27 4.13 4.09 -9.42
CA TYR A 27 3.24 2.93 -9.23
C TYR A 27 1.87 3.36 -8.75
N GLY A 28 1.80 4.22 -7.75
CA GLY A 28 0.54 4.73 -7.20
C GLY A 28 -0.24 5.55 -8.23
N ALA A 29 0.44 6.33 -9.05
CA ALA A 29 -0.20 7.14 -10.08
C ALA A 29 -0.85 6.29 -11.17
N VAL A 30 -0.21 5.20 -11.55
CA VAL A 30 -0.71 4.29 -12.60
C VAL A 30 -1.81 3.38 -12.06
N ALA A 31 -1.65 2.87 -10.84
CA ALA A 31 -2.60 1.94 -10.21
C ALA A 31 -3.88 2.61 -9.71
N ARG A 32 -3.95 3.92 -9.73
CA ARG A 32 -4.94 4.73 -9.04
C ARG A 32 -6.33 4.69 -9.67
N PRO A 33 -7.31 3.99 -9.08
CA PRO A 33 -8.72 4.15 -9.43
C PRO A 33 -9.30 5.38 -8.70
N VAL A 34 -8.83 6.55 -9.05
CA VAL A 34 -8.90 7.80 -8.27
C VAL A 34 -10.31 8.23 -7.92
N PHE A 35 -11.26 7.93 -8.80
CA PHE A 35 -12.62 8.47 -8.68
C PHE A 35 -13.59 7.51 -8.01
N SER A 36 -13.17 6.30 -7.72
CA SER A 36 -14.04 5.25 -7.23
C SER A 36 -14.08 5.17 -5.70
N VAL A 37 -13.01 5.56 -5.03
CA VAL A 37 -12.92 5.44 -3.57
C VAL A 37 -13.64 6.61 -2.90
N LYS A 38 -14.63 6.28 -2.06
CA LYS A 38 -15.36 7.30 -1.29
C LYS A 38 -14.52 7.82 -0.14
N LYS A 39 -14.42 9.15 -0.05
CA LYS A 39 -13.66 9.84 1.00
C LYS A 39 -14.53 10.07 2.22
N SER A 40 -15.04 9.00 2.80
CA SER A 40 -15.91 9.03 3.97
C SER A 40 -15.13 8.62 5.22
N ASP A 41 -15.64 8.98 6.40
CA ASP A 41 -15.04 8.60 7.68
C ASP A 41 -14.95 7.09 7.84
N LYS A 42 -15.92 6.36 7.30
CA LYS A 42 -15.95 4.90 7.33
C LYS A 42 -14.73 4.29 6.61
N ASN A 43 -14.30 4.92 5.53
CA ASN A 43 -13.19 4.44 4.70
C ASN A 43 -11.84 5.00 5.13
N LEU A 44 -11.82 5.97 6.04
CA LEU A 44 -10.59 6.62 6.48
C LEU A 44 -9.72 5.65 7.27
N VAL A 45 -8.45 5.56 6.88
CA VAL A 45 -7.44 4.81 7.63
C VAL A 45 -6.83 5.72 8.69
N LEU A 46 -6.98 5.34 9.96
CA LEU A 46 -6.50 6.13 11.09
C LEU A 46 -4.98 6.01 11.25
N GLY A 47 -4.38 7.02 11.86
CA GLY A 47 -2.95 6.99 12.20
C GLY A 47 -2.00 7.40 11.09
N CYS A 48 -2.53 7.82 9.94
CA CYS A 48 -1.71 8.37 8.86
C CYS A 48 -1.47 9.87 9.07
N THR A 49 -0.28 10.35 8.71
CA THR A 49 0.06 11.78 8.74
C THR A 49 -0.67 12.58 7.66
N SER A 50 -1.03 11.92 6.57
CA SER A 50 -1.91 12.44 5.54
C SER A 50 -3.12 11.52 5.40
N ASN A 51 -4.22 12.05 4.83
CA ASN A 51 -5.44 11.25 4.72
C ASN A 51 -5.28 10.13 3.70
N LEU A 52 -5.74 8.95 4.08
CA LEU A 52 -5.79 7.75 3.24
C LEU A 52 -7.13 7.08 3.45
N TRP A 53 -7.82 6.76 2.35
CA TRP A 53 -9.10 6.06 2.37
C TRP A 53 -8.96 4.70 1.69
N LEU A 54 -9.65 3.72 2.24
CA LEU A 54 -9.67 2.34 1.75
C LEU A 54 -11.11 1.90 1.54
N GLU A 55 -11.40 1.32 0.38
CA GLU A 55 -12.72 0.79 0.09
C GLU A 55 -12.60 -0.49 -0.72
N LYS A 56 -13.50 -1.44 -0.45
CA LYS A 56 -13.64 -2.65 -1.26
C LYS A 56 -14.69 -2.37 -2.34
N ILE A 57 -14.27 -2.35 -3.59
CA ILE A 57 -15.12 -2.04 -4.75
C ILE A 57 -15.13 -3.24 -5.67
N ASP A 58 -16.32 -3.79 -5.93
CA ASP A 58 -16.50 -4.97 -6.81
C ASP A 58 -15.59 -6.14 -6.40
N GLY A 59 -15.43 -6.35 -5.11
CA GLY A 59 -14.60 -7.43 -4.57
C GLY A 59 -13.11 -7.14 -4.49
N ASN A 60 -12.66 -6.00 -4.98
CA ASN A 60 -11.26 -5.60 -4.97
C ASN A 60 -11.01 -4.43 -4.03
N LEU A 61 -9.88 -4.47 -3.33
CA LEU A 61 -9.43 -3.37 -2.48
C LEU A 61 -8.91 -2.22 -3.34
N SER A 62 -9.33 -1.02 -3.01
CA SER A 62 -8.86 0.21 -3.65
C SER A 62 -8.57 1.26 -2.59
N CYS A 63 -7.60 2.12 -2.83
CA CYS A 63 -7.21 3.17 -1.90
C CYS A 63 -7.01 4.50 -2.60
N TYR A 64 -7.16 5.56 -1.83
CA TYR A 64 -6.83 6.92 -2.25
C TYR A 64 -6.09 7.62 -1.13
N GLY A 65 -4.86 8.05 -1.38
CA GLY A 65 -4.04 8.79 -0.43
C GLY A 65 -3.72 10.18 -0.95
N GLN A 66 -3.73 11.17 -0.08
CA GLN A 66 -3.36 12.55 -0.43
C GLN A 66 -1.86 12.71 -0.64
N SER A 67 -1.04 11.91 0.06
CA SER A 67 0.40 11.87 -0.16
C SER A 67 0.72 10.92 -1.31
N LEU A 68 1.57 11.36 -2.24
CA LEU A 68 1.96 10.53 -3.40
C LEU A 68 2.68 9.26 -2.99
N ILE A 69 3.56 9.33 -1.99
CA ILE A 69 4.30 8.16 -1.52
C ILE A 69 3.37 7.18 -0.79
N VAL A 70 2.44 7.68 0.01
CA VAL A 70 1.45 6.85 0.70
C VAL A 70 0.52 6.21 -0.31
N GLN A 71 0.11 6.94 -1.35
CA GLN A 71 -0.71 6.38 -2.43
C GLN A 71 0.00 5.20 -3.10
N GLY A 72 1.29 5.33 -3.37
CA GLY A 72 2.07 4.26 -4.00
C GLY A 72 2.17 3.03 -3.12
N ILE A 73 2.55 3.21 -1.86
CA ILE A 73 2.69 2.11 -0.91
C ILE A 73 1.35 1.41 -0.67
N ALA A 74 0.29 2.18 -0.45
CA ALA A 74 -1.04 1.62 -0.22
C ALA A 74 -1.56 0.86 -1.45
N SER A 75 -1.30 1.37 -2.65
CA SER A 75 -1.66 0.69 -3.90
C SER A 75 -0.95 -0.65 -4.04
N MET A 76 0.33 -0.70 -3.73
CA MET A 76 1.11 -1.95 -3.75
C MET A 76 0.53 -2.97 -2.78
N ILE A 77 0.19 -2.55 -1.58
CA ILE A 77 -0.39 -3.42 -0.55
C ILE A 77 -1.76 -3.93 -0.97
N CYS A 78 -2.63 -3.04 -1.45
CA CYS A 78 -3.95 -3.43 -1.93
C CYS A 78 -3.88 -4.42 -3.08
N ASP A 79 -3.00 -4.19 -4.04
CA ASP A 79 -2.81 -5.09 -5.18
C ASP A 79 -2.31 -6.46 -4.71
N TRP A 80 -1.40 -6.48 -3.74
CA TRP A 80 -0.93 -7.72 -3.15
C TRP A 80 -2.08 -8.51 -2.52
N PHE A 81 -2.90 -7.86 -1.68
CA PHE A 81 -4.05 -8.51 -1.05
C PHE A 81 -5.08 -8.98 -2.08
N ASN A 82 -5.28 -8.24 -3.16
CA ASN A 82 -6.21 -8.64 -4.22
C ASN A 82 -5.78 -9.93 -4.94
N GLN A 83 -4.48 -10.22 -4.95
CA GLN A 83 -3.94 -11.42 -5.61
C GLN A 83 -3.67 -12.58 -4.65
N ALA A 84 -3.54 -12.31 -3.36
CA ALA A 84 -3.17 -13.30 -2.36
C ALA A 84 -4.34 -14.20 -1.98
N ASP A 85 -4.04 -15.45 -1.61
CA ASP A 85 -5.05 -16.32 -1.01
C ASP A 85 -5.30 -15.93 0.46
N GLN A 86 -6.32 -16.54 1.07
CA GLN A 86 -6.73 -16.19 2.43
C GLN A 86 -5.61 -16.43 3.45
N LYS A 87 -4.85 -17.50 3.30
CA LYS A 87 -3.74 -17.80 4.21
C LYS A 87 -2.64 -16.75 4.12
N GLN A 88 -2.28 -16.37 2.91
CA GLN A 88 -1.28 -15.34 2.67
C GLN A 88 -1.73 -14.00 3.27
N GLN A 89 -3.02 -13.66 3.10
CA GLN A 89 -3.59 -12.43 3.65
C GLN A 89 -3.51 -12.42 5.18
N MET A 90 -3.81 -13.53 5.83
CA MET A 90 -3.75 -13.63 7.30
C MET A 90 -2.32 -13.49 7.84
N ASP A 91 -1.34 -14.00 7.10
CA ASP A 91 0.06 -13.97 7.51
C ASP A 91 0.75 -12.65 7.22
N PHE A 92 0.14 -11.78 6.40
CA PHE A 92 0.74 -10.49 6.05
C PHE A 92 0.73 -9.54 7.26
N SER A 93 1.87 -8.92 7.51
CA SER A 93 2.04 -7.97 8.62
C SER A 93 3.05 -6.88 8.24
N LEU A 94 3.25 -5.93 9.13
CA LEU A 94 4.29 -4.92 8.97
C LEU A 94 5.69 -5.57 8.84
N ASN A 95 5.91 -6.71 9.50
CA ASN A 95 7.17 -7.46 9.38
C ASN A 95 7.40 -7.97 7.95
N THR A 96 6.33 -8.30 7.23
CA THR A 96 6.44 -8.68 5.82
C THR A 96 7.04 -7.54 5.00
N LEU A 97 6.61 -6.30 5.26
CA LEU A 97 7.16 -5.11 4.60
C LEU A 97 8.62 -4.88 4.96
N THR A 98 9.00 -5.17 6.21
CA THR A 98 10.39 -5.10 6.65
C THR A 98 11.24 -6.11 5.88
N ASP A 99 10.77 -7.33 5.76
CA ASP A 99 11.48 -8.41 5.07
C ASP A 99 11.70 -8.10 3.59
N ILE A 100 10.75 -7.42 2.95
CA ILE A 100 10.89 -7.01 1.55
C ILE A 100 11.55 -5.65 1.37
N GLY A 101 12.02 -5.00 2.47
CA GLY A 101 12.84 -3.81 2.41
C GLY A 101 12.09 -2.49 2.25
N LEU A 102 10.76 -2.48 2.36
CA LEU A 102 9.99 -1.24 2.28
C LEU A 102 10.03 -0.43 3.56
N ALA A 103 10.16 -1.08 4.72
CA ALA A 103 10.11 -0.40 6.02
C ALA A 103 11.15 0.72 6.16
N PRO A 104 12.41 0.58 5.70
CA PRO A 104 13.38 1.66 5.79
C PRO A 104 12.99 2.91 5.00
N LEU A 105 12.09 2.79 4.03
CA LEU A 105 11.60 3.93 3.24
C LEU A 105 10.48 4.70 3.96
N LEU A 106 10.00 4.19 5.09
CA LEU A 106 8.86 4.74 5.81
C LEU A 106 9.32 5.42 7.10
N SER A 107 8.90 6.67 7.28
CA SER A 107 9.01 7.34 8.59
C SER A 107 8.13 6.62 9.62
N MET A 108 8.36 6.89 10.92
CA MET A 108 7.54 6.31 12.00
C MET A 108 6.04 6.58 11.80
N GLY A 109 5.69 7.80 11.42
CA GLY A 109 4.29 8.15 11.18
C GLY A 109 3.67 7.37 10.01
N ARG A 110 4.44 7.14 8.95
CA ARG A 110 3.99 6.35 7.80
C ARG A 110 3.87 4.86 8.16
N GLN A 111 4.79 4.33 8.98
CA GLN A 111 4.72 2.95 9.45
C GLN A 111 3.44 2.69 10.24
N ASN A 112 3.03 3.63 11.10
CA ASN A 112 1.78 3.53 11.84
C ASN A 112 0.57 3.50 10.91
N GLY A 113 0.55 4.38 9.92
CA GLY A 113 -0.52 4.42 8.92
C GLY A 113 -0.62 3.13 8.12
N VAL A 114 0.52 2.58 7.71
CA VAL A 114 0.57 1.31 6.97
C VAL A 114 0.11 0.14 7.84
N ALA A 115 0.52 0.10 9.11
CA ALA A 115 0.06 -0.93 10.04
C ALA A 115 -1.46 -0.88 10.21
N ASN A 116 -2.03 0.32 10.32
CA ASN A 116 -3.48 0.51 10.43
C ASN A 116 -4.20 0.16 9.12
N LEU A 117 -3.59 0.44 7.98
CA LEU A 117 -4.12 0.02 6.67
C LEU A 117 -4.23 -1.50 6.60
N ILE A 118 -3.18 -2.21 6.96
CA ILE A 118 -3.17 -3.67 6.96
C ILE A 118 -4.25 -4.22 7.89
N ALA A 119 -4.35 -3.67 9.10
CA ALA A 119 -5.36 -4.09 10.08
C ALA A 119 -6.79 -3.86 9.54
N LYS A 120 -7.03 -2.72 8.89
CA LYS A 120 -8.33 -2.39 8.31
C LYS A 120 -8.69 -3.34 7.17
N ILE A 121 -7.73 -3.65 6.29
CA ILE A 121 -7.94 -4.60 5.19
C ILE A 121 -8.42 -5.95 5.74
N LYS A 122 -7.82 -6.43 6.82
CA LYS A 122 -8.16 -7.72 7.41
C LYS A 122 -9.56 -7.77 8.01
N THR A 123 -10.21 -6.63 8.20
CA THR A 123 -11.60 -6.55 8.71
C THR A 123 -12.64 -6.45 7.59
N LEU A 124 -12.22 -6.28 6.38
CA LEU A 124 -13.15 -6.13 5.23
C LEU A 124 -13.66 -7.45 4.67
#